data_725ca2c70159d3777730d49f2fd8d7f5
#
_entry.id   725ca2c70159d3777730d49f2fd8d7f5
#
_cell.length_a   1.000
_cell.length_b   1.000
_cell.length_c   1.000
_cell.angle_alpha   90.00
_cell.angle_beta   90.00
_cell.angle_gamma   90.00
#
_symmetry.space_group_name_H-M   'P 1'
#
loop_
_entity.id
_entity.type
_entity.pdbx_description
1 polymer ?
#
loop_
_entity_poly.entity_id
_entity_poly.type
_entity_poly.pdbx_seq_one_letter_code
_entity_poly.pdbx_strand_id
1 'polypeptide(L)'
;MSKPSKELDHIISLCNNITNEMLFKKDSKSLYDPINYILATKGKNIRSILALISYKMLDYVSSSDVKHLILAIENFHNFTLIHDDLMDNALVRRGLSTINCKWSNNQAVLSGDVLLMESYGYLLNVKSPNRLKLIQVFNDTAIKICEGQQLDLDMQDSRVISLQDYYTMIDLKTSELIVFSLIAPWKLLSSEDKTIGIIKNIGYNLGRLFQMQDDYLDLYGDMKKTGKLVGGDIMEQKKTFLYALALDRASMDIQDELIYIYHDPLPDKQSEVHSNCFNNKLSKVLSLYDAIGVKSTVEFKITKLGQSTLDLISQLDINITTKKILKEFITMILHRDL
;
A
#
# COMPACT_ATOMS: atom_id res chain seq x y z
N MET A 1 -2.02 -8.84 20.68
CA MET A 1 -1.49 -7.47 20.59
C MET A 1 -1.78 -6.71 21.88
N SER A 2 -0.81 -5.95 22.43
CA SER A 2 -1.06 -5.00 23.52
C SER A 2 -1.99 -3.88 22.99
N LYS A 3 -2.87 -3.35 23.89
CA LYS A 3 -3.69 -2.17 23.52
C LYS A 3 -2.76 -0.99 23.19
N PRO A 4 -3.08 -0.21 22.14
CA PRO A 4 -2.31 0.99 21.84
C PRO A 4 -2.30 1.97 23.02
N SER A 5 -1.23 2.78 23.09
CA SER A 5 -1.16 3.84 24.10
C SER A 5 -2.30 4.85 23.92
N LYS A 6 -2.65 5.56 24.98
CA LYS A 6 -3.72 6.58 24.93
C LYS A 6 -3.46 7.65 23.86
N GLU A 7 -2.19 8.00 23.66
CA GLU A 7 -1.77 8.97 22.66
C GLU A 7 -1.96 8.46 21.23
N LEU A 8 -1.59 7.21 20.97
CA LEU A 8 -1.79 6.58 19.67
C LEU A 8 -3.29 6.38 19.37
N ASP A 9 -4.06 5.91 20.35
CA ASP A 9 -5.53 5.81 20.25
C ASP A 9 -6.18 7.16 19.90
N HIS A 10 -5.71 8.25 20.52
CA HIS A 10 -6.21 9.60 20.21
C HIS A 10 -5.92 9.98 18.74
N ILE A 11 -4.70 9.71 18.23
CA ILE A 11 -4.34 9.97 16.83
C ILE A 11 -5.21 9.14 15.87
N ILE A 12 -5.40 7.86 16.15
CA ILE A 12 -6.26 6.97 15.36
C ILE A 12 -7.70 7.49 15.35
N SER A 13 -8.22 7.88 16.51
CA SER A 13 -9.58 8.42 16.64
C SER A 13 -9.75 9.74 15.88
N LEU A 14 -8.77 10.64 15.95
CA LEU A 14 -8.76 11.89 15.19
C LEU A 14 -8.75 11.61 13.67
N CYS A 15 -7.92 10.69 13.22
CA CYS A 15 -7.86 10.27 11.82
C CYS A 15 -9.24 9.76 11.36
N ASN A 16 -9.86 8.85 12.13
CA ASN A 16 -11.16 8.29 11.81
C ASN A 16 -12.27 9.36 11.76
N ASN A 17 -12.22 10.33 12.66
CA ASN A 17 -13.20 11.44 12.64
C ASN A 17 -13.07 12.29 11.38
N ILE A 18 -11.83 12.59 10.95
CA ILE A 18 -11.60 13.36 9.72
C ILE A 18 -12.07 12.56 8.49
N THR A 19 -11.69 11.30 8.39
CA THR A 19 -12.03 10.45 7.23
C THR A 19 -13.52 10.11 7.13
N ASN A 20 -14.24 10.10 8.23
CA ASN A 20 -15.70 9.93 8.21
C ASN A 20 -16.44 11.11 7.53
N GLU A 21 -15.78 12.26 7.33
CA GLU A 21 -16.36 13.42 6.65
C GLU A 21 -16.18 13.39 5.12
N MET A 22 -15.54 12.34 4.57
CA MET A 22 -15.22 12.25 3.14
C MET A 22 -16.44 12.03 2.22
N LEU A 23 -17.59 11.66 2.76
CA LEU A 23 -18.76 11.34 1.94
C LEU A 23 -19.30 12.58 1.23
N PHE A 24 -19.53 12.44 -0.07
CA PHE A 24 -20.05 13.51 -0.93
C PHE A 24 -21.59 13.60 -0.81
N LYS A 25 -22.07 14.81 -0.57
CA LYS A 25 -23.50 15.17 -0.60
C LYS A 25 -23.78 16.04 -1.82
N LYS A 26 -23.76 15.42 -3.01
CA LYS A 26 -23.93 16.11 -4.30
C LYS A 26 -25.07 15.45 -5.11
N ASP A 27 -25.69 16.20 -6.01
CA ASP A 27 -26.93 15.81 -6.71
C ASP A 27 -26.73 14.70 -7.75
N SER A 28 -25.55 14.61 -8.39
CA SER A 28 -25.27 13.59 -9.41
C SER A 28 -25.03 12.21 -8.78
N LYS A 29 -26.12 11.54 -8.40
CA LYS A 29 -26.06 10.21 -7.74
C LYS A 29 -25.28 9.19 -8.54
N SER A 30 -25.48 9.11 -9.84
CA SER A 30 -24.78 8.16 -10.70
C SER A 30 -23.26 8.31 -10.65
N LEU A 31 -22.74 9.51 -10.35
CA LEU A 31 -21.31 9.75 -10.18
C LEU A 31 -20.85 9.53 -8.74
N TYR A 32 -21.60 10.01 -7.75
CA TYR A 32 -21.15 10.04 -6.36
C TYR A 32 -21.54 8.80 -5.53
N ASP A 33 -22.57 8.04 -5.93
CA ASP A 33 -22.93 6.80 -5.22
C ASP A 33 -21.82 5.73 -5.28
N PRO A 34 -21.15 5.47 -6.43
CA PRO A 34 -19.98 4.58 -6.48
C PRO A 34 -18.81 5.08 -5.62
N ILE A 35 -18.55 6.39 -5.63
CA ILE A 35 -17.50 7.00 -4.81
C ILE A 35 -17.81 6.82 -3.32
N ASN A 36 -19.01 7.18 -2.90
CA ASN A 36 -19.45 7.03 -1.50
C ASN A 36 -19.44 5.58 -1.04
N TYR A 37 -19.76 4.64 -1.92
CA TYR A 37 -19.71 3.21 -1.65
C TYR A 37 -18.29 2.76 -1.25
N ILE A 38 -17.26 3.20 -1.97
CA ILE A 38 -15.87 2.88 -1.63
C ILE A 38 -15.42 3.62 -0.36
N LEU A 39 -15.73 4.92 -0.25
CA LEU A 39 -15.35 5.74 0.90
C LEU A 39 -16.01 5.26 2.21
N ALA A 40 -17.19 4.64 2.15
CA ALA A 40 -17.84 4.02 3.30
C ALA A 40 -17.10 2.77 3.81
N THR A 41 -16.23 2.16 2.98
CA THR A 41 -15.42 1.02 3.41
C THR A 41 -14.24 1.49 4.26
N LYS A 42 -14.27 1.16 5.53
CA LYS A 42 -13.20 1.58 6.46
C LYS A 42 -11.89 0.88 6.13
N GLY A 43 -10.90 1.66 5.75
CA GLY A 43 -9.50 1.26 5.67
C GLY A 43 -8.80 1.37 7.03
N LYS A 44 -7.55 0.94 7.08
CA LYS A 44 -6.69 1.12 8.27
C LYS A 44 -6.09 2.53 8.37
N ASN A 45 -6.32 3.39 7.38
CA ASN A 45 -5.89 4.79 7.30
C ASN A 45 -4.41 5.04 7.65
N ILE A 46 -3.53 4.07 7.33
CA ILE A 46 -2.13 4.06 7.76
C ILE A 46 -1.39 5.32 7.30
N ARG A 47 -1.63 5.74 6.06
CA ARG A 47 -0.99 6.92 5.46
C ARG A 47 -1.37 8.20 6.21
N SER A 48 -2.64 8.34 6.51
CA SER A 48 -3.20 9.46 7.28
C SER A 48 -2.72 9.47 8.74
N ILE A 49 -2.64 8.31 9.38
CA ILE A 49 -2.09 8.19 10.74
C ILE A 49 -0.61 8.58 10.74
N LEU A 50 0.19 8.16 9.75
CA LEU A 50 1.59 8.57 9.60
C LEU A 50 1.73 10.07 9.40
N ALA A 51 0.84 10.70 8.61
CA ALA A 51 0.82 12.15 8.44
C ALA A 51 0.53 12.87 9.77
N LEU A 52 -0.44 12.38 10.56
CA LEU A 52 -0.74 12.92 11.90
C LEU A 52 0.43 12.78 12.87
N ILE A 53 1.09 11.61 12.88
CA ILE A 53 2.30 11.40 13.70
C ILE A 53 3.39 12.35 13.26
N SER A 54 3.58 12.56 11.95
CA SER A 54 4.57 13.50 11.40
C SER A 54 4.27 14.97 11.79
N TYR A 55 3.01 15.39 11.77
CA TYR A 55 2.61 16.69 12.32
C TYR A 55 3.00 16.84 13.80
N LYS A 56 2.77 15.77 14.57
CA LYS A 56 3.13 15.76 15.99
C LYS A 56 4.66 15.85 16.22
N MET A 57 5.47 15.39 15.27
CA MET A 57 6.94 15.55 15.33
C MET A 57 7.37 17.02 15.31
N LEU A 58 6.57 17.87 14.71
CA LEU A 58 6.85 19.29 14.48
C LEU A 58 6.24 20.21 15.54
N ASP A 59 5.57 19.66 16.56
CA ASP A 59 4.80 20.40 17.55
C ASP A 59 3.82 21.42 16.92
N TYR A 60 3.43 21.18 15.66
CA TYR A 60 2.58 22.06 14.87
C TYR A 60 1.12 21.63 14.98
N VAL A 61 0.25 22.59 15.32
CA VAL A 61 -1.18 22.34 15.52
C VAL A 61 -2.02 23.34 14.71
N SER A 62 -1.98 23.25 13.38
CA SER A 62 -3.06 23.84 12.56
C SER A 62 -4.07 22.76 12.21
N SER A 63 -5.18 22.72 12.93
CA SER A 63 -6.24 21.72 12.75
C SER A 63 -6.84 21.72 11.34
N SER A 64 -6.88 22.89 10.68
CA SER A 64 -7.43 23.03 9.33
C SER A 64 -6.52 22.43 8.27
N ASP A 65 -5.22 22.72 8.29
CA ASP A 65 -4.27 22.24 7.29
C ASP A 65 -4.05 20.73 7.42
N VAL A 66 -4.01 20.22 8.65
CA VAL A 66 -3.97 18.79 8.95
C VAL A 66 -5.17 18.06 8.33
N LYS A 67 -6.38 18.58 8.53
CA LYS A 67 -7.60 18.01 7.97
C LYS A 67 -7.54 17.95 6.44
N HIS A 68 -7.19 19.04 5.78
CA HIS A 68 -7.08 19.10 4.33
C HIS A 68 -6.03 18.11 3.78
N LEU A 69 -4.88 18.01 4.44
CA LEU A 69 -3.85 17.05 4.02
C LEU A 69 -4.34 15.61 4.13
N ILE A 70 -4.99 15.24 5.22
CA ILE A 70 -5.52 13.87 5.42
C ILE A 70 -6.56 13.54 4.37
N LEU A 71 -7.51 14.45 4.12
CA LEU A 71 -8.54 14.26 3.10
C LEU A 71 -7.94 14.13 1.70
N ALA A 72 -6.88 14.91 1.39
CA ALA A 72 -6.15 14.79 0.13
C ALA A 72 -5.48 13.41 -0.01
N ILE A 73 -4.78 12.94 1.02
CA ILE A 73 -4.09 11.65 1.03
C ILE A 73 -5.07 10.50 0.83
N GLU A 74 -6.18 10.48 1.57
CA GLU A 74 -7.14 9.37 1.50
C GLU A 74 -7.94 9.38 0.18
N ASN A 75 -8.32 10.56 -0.35
CA ASN A 75 -8.95 10.63 -1.67
C ASN A 75 -8.00 10.12 -2.76
N PHE A 76 -6.75 10.55 -2.74
CA PHE A 76 -5.74 10.07 -3.68
C PHE A 76 -5.51 8.57 -3.54
N HIS A 77 -5.42 8.05 -2.34
CA HIS A 77 -5.28 6.62 -2.12
C HIS A 77 -6.48 5.83 -2.64
N ASN A 78 -7.72 6.31 -2.41
CA ASN A 78 -8.90 5.63 -2.95
C ASN A 78 -8.97 5.75 -4.48
N PHE A 79 -8.54 6.86 -5.08
CA PHE A 79 -8.34 6.98 -6.52
C PHE A 79 -7.42 5.86 -7.04
N THR A 80 -6.22 5.71 -6.45
CA THR A 80 -5.27 4.68 -6.89
C THR A 80 -5.85 3.27 -6.75
N LEU A 81 -6.60 2.99 -5.68
CA LEU A 81 -7.23 1.68 -5.48
C LEU A 81 -8.33 1.39 -6.51
N ILE A 82 -9.15 2.37 -6.90
CA ILE A 82 -10.21 2.18 -7.88
C ILE A 82 -9.63 1.90 -9.26
N HIS A 83 -8.59 2.65 -9.66
CA HIS A 83 -7.94 2.45 -10.96
C HIS A 83 -7.11 1.16 -10.99
N ASP A 84 -6.45 0.80 -9.90
CA ASP A 84 -5.76 -0.48 -9.72
C ASP A 84 -6.74 -1.68 -9.88
N ASP A 85 -7.88 -1.64 -9.19
CA ASP A 85 -8.94 -2.64 -9.32
C ASP A 85 -9.44 -2.81 -10.76
N LEU A 86 -9.55 -1.70 -11.49
CA LEU A 86 -9.98 -1.70 -12.87
C LEU A 86 -8.92 -2.32 -13.80
N MET A 87 -7.65 -1.95 -13.63
CA MET A 87 -6.51 -2.44 -14.43
C MET A 87 -6.27 -3.92 -14.18
N ASP A 88 -6.38 -4.37 -12.93
CA ASP A 88 -6.20 -5.76 -12.52
C ASP A 88 -7.45 -6.62 -12.77
N ASN A 89 -8.56 -6.05 -13.27
CA ASN A 89 -9.86 -6.72 -13.38
C ASN A 89 -10.31 -7.37 -12.06
N ALA A 90 -9.98 -6.74 -10.94
CA ALA A 90 -10.29 -7.26 -9.61
C ALA A 90 -11.81 -7.28 -9.36
N LEU A 91 -12.32 -8.42 -8.85
CA LEU A 91 -13.75 -8.60 -8.59
C LEU A 91 -14.17 -8.07 -7.22
N VAL A 92 -13.28 -8.18 -6.25
CA VAL A 92 -13.55 -7.91 -4.83
C VAL A 92 -12.40 -7.13 -4.21
N ARG A 93 -12.72 -6.08 -3.43
CA ARG A 93 -11.80 -5.36 -2.55
C ARG A 93 -12.40 -5.17 -1.17
N ARG A 94 -11.66 -5.53 -0.12
CA ARG A 94 -12.11 -5.44 1.28
C ARG A 94 -13.44 -6.15 1.54
N GLY A 95 -13.66 -7.29 0.88
CA GLY A 95 -14.89 -8.09 1.00
C GLY A 95 -16.11 -7.55 0.25
N LEU A 96 -15.96 -6.46 -0.51
CA LEU A 96 -17.03 -5.88 -1.31
C LEU A 96 -16.67 -5.93 -2.80
N SER A 97 -17.69 -5.99 -3.68
CA SER A 97 -17.50 -5.90 -5.12
C SER A 97 -16.84 -4.58 -5.49
N THR A 98 -15.88 -4.62 -6.42
CA THR A 98 -15.24 -3.42 -6.97
C THR A 98 -16.23 -2.55 -7.77
N ILE A 99 -15.88 -1.28 -8.03
CA ILE A 99 -16.79 -0.38 -8.79
C ILE A 99 -17.01 -0.88 -10.21
N ASN A 100 -15.96 -1.34 -10.89
CA ASN A 100 -16.05 -1.90 -12.23
C ASN A 100 -17.01 -3.10 -12.30
N CYS A 101 -17.06 -3.94 -11.28
CA CYS A 101 -17.98 -5.09 -11.22
C CYS A 101 -19.40 -4.69 -10.82
N LYS A 102 -19.57 -3.75 -9.89
CA LYS A 102 -20.88 -3.39 -9.38
C LYS A 102 -21.63 -2.40 -10.27
N TRP A 103 -20.91 -1.53 -10.98
CA TRP A 103 -21.47 -0.56 -11.91
C TRP A 103 -20.92 -0.75 -13.33
N SER A 104 -19.74 -0.19 -13.63
CA SER A 104 -19.08 -0.34 -14.93
C SER A 104 -17.63 0.16 -14.89
N ASN A 105 -16.85 -0.19 -15.92
CA ASN A 105 -15.49 0.33 -16.11
C ASN A 105 -15.49 1.86 -16.25
N ASN A 106 -16.43 2.43 -17.03
CA ASN A 106 -16.53 3.88 -17.16
C ASN A 106 -16.80 4.58 -15.83
N GLN A 107 -17.60 3.94 -14.97
CA GLN A 107 -17.89 4.49 -13.64
C GLN A 107 -16.67 4.42 -12.72
N ALA A 108 -15.84 3.36 -12.83
CA ALA A 108 -14.57 3.27 -12.10
C ALA A 108 -13.60 4.39 -12.54
N VAL A 109 -13.45 4.63 -13.85
CA VAL A 109 -12.62 5.73 -14.37
C VAL A 109 -13.09 7.08 -13.80
N LEU A 110 -14.36 7.42 -13.98
CA LEU A 110 -14.90 8.73 -13.54
C LEU A 110 -14.82 8.89 -12.01
N SER A 111 -15.04 7.81 -11.25
CA SER A 111 -14.94 7.85 -9.78
C SER A 111 -13.51 8.14 -9.32
N GLY A 112 -12.53 7.51 -9.95
CA GLY A 112 -11.11 7.75 -9.67
C GLY A 112 -10.73 9.20 -10.04
N ASP A 113 -11.09 9.66 -11.23
CA ASP A 113 -10.80 11.04 -11.70
C ASP A 113 -11.33 12.10 -10.74
N VAL A 114 -12.57 11.94 -10.26
CA VAL A 114 -13.15 12.86 -9.27
C VAL A 114 -12.35 12.86 -7.98
N LEU A 115 -11.96 11.70 -7.45
CA LEU A 115 -11.16 11.62 -6.22
C LEU A 115 -9.77 12.24 -6.38
N LEU A 116 -9.14 12.09 -7.55
CA LEU A 116 -7.89 12.76 -7.87
C LEU A 116 -8.06 14.29 -7.87
N MET A 117 -9.10 14.82 -8.51
CA MET A 117 -9.36 16.25 -8.54
C MET A 117 -9.72 16.80 -7.14
N GLU A 118 -10.50 16.07 -6.34
CA GLU A 118 -10.82 16.45 -4.96
C GLU A 118 -9.56 16.45 -4.08
N SER A 119 -8.59 15.57 -4.34
CA SER A 119 -7.29 15.59 -3.63
C SER A 119 -6.56 16.93 -3.85
N TYR A 120 -6.47 17.41 -5.08
CA TYR A 120 -5.92 18.72 -5.37
C TYR A 120 -6.77 19.84 -4.76
N GLY A 121 -8.10 19.73 -4.79
CA GLY A 121 -9.01 20.67 -4.17
C GLY A 121 -8.76 20.84 -2.69
N TYR A 122 -8.52 19.75 -1.95
CA TYR A 122 -8.15 19.81 -0.54
C TYR A 122 -6.78 20.47 -0.32
N LEU A 123 -5.77 20.13 -1.12
CA LEU A 123 -4.45 20.76 -1.01
C LEU A 123 -4.47 22.25 -1.31
N LEU A 124 -5.32 22.69 -2.24
CA LEU A 124 -5.53 24.11 -2.55
C LEU A 124 -6.14 24.89 -1.37
N ASN A 125 -6.89 24.22 -0.50
CA ASN A 125 -7.51 24.84 0.70
C ASN A 125 -6.57 24.91 1.92
N VAL A 126 -5.35 24.34 1.84
CA VAL A 126 -4.32 24.50 2.85
C VAL A 126 -3.91 25.98 2.95
N LYS A 127 -3.84 26.51 4.16
CA LYS A 127 -3.58 27.93 4.41
C LYS A 127 -2.08 28.28 4.54
N SER A 128 -1.20 27.29 4.71
CA SER A 128 0.23 27.50 4.79
C SER A 128 0.75 28.29 3.56
N PRO A 129 1.68 29.24 3.74
CA PRO A 129 2.35 29.94 2.64
C PRO A 129 3.13 29.00 1.72
N ASN A 130 3.50 27.82 2.21
CA ASN A 130 4.22 26.79 1.44
C ASN A 130 3.28 25.82 0.67
N ARG A 131 2.00 26.14 0.60
CA ARG A 131 1.00 25.31 -0.09
C ARG A 131 1.41 24.90 -1.50
N LEU A 132 1.94 25.83 -2.30
CA LEU A 132 2.37 25.54 -3.67
C LEU A 132 3.51 24.52 -3.72
N LYS A 133 4.47 24.61 -2.78
CA LYS A 133 5.55 23.63 -2.64
C LYS A 133 5.01 22.26 -2.26
N LEU A 134 4.00 22.20 -1.39
CA LEU A 134 3.33 20.95 -1.05
C LEU A 134 2.64 20.34 -2.25
N ILE A 135 1.90 21.15 -3.03
CA ILE A 135 1.19 20.69 -4.25
C ILE A 135 2.20 20.15 -5.29
N GLN A 136 3.34 20.82 -5.44
CA GLN A 136 4.41 20.34 -6.32
C GLN A 136 4.93 18.96 -5.89
N VAL A 137 5.25 18.78 -4.61
CA VAL A 137 5.69 17.49 -4.07
C VAL A 137 4.62 16.41 -4.24
N PHE A 138 3.34 16.77 -4.04
CA PHE A 138 2.22 15.86 -4.28
C PHE A 138 2.12 15.44 -5.75
N ASN A 139 2.25 16.39 -6.68
CA ASN A 139 2.22 16.11 -8.12
C ASN A 139 3.36 15.17 -8.53
N ASP A 140 4.58 15.42 -8.05
CA ASP A 140 5.74 14.55 -8.31
C ASP A 140 5.50 13.14 -7.75
N THR A 141 4.89 13.04 -6.56
CA THR A 141 4.50 11.77 -5.95
C THR A 141 3.45 11.05 -6.80
N ALA A 142 2.43 11.76 -7.27
CA ALA A 142 1.37 11.19 -8.11
C ALA A 142 1.91 10.62 -9.42
N ILE A 143 2.82 11.35 -10.08
CA ILE A 143 3.49 10.88 -11.31
C ILE A 143 4.27 9.60 -11.04
N LYS A 144 5.08 9.55 -9.99
CA LYS A 144 5.87 8.37 -9.61
C LYS A 144 4.99 7.15 -9.32
N ILE A 145 3.83 7.35 -8.71
CA ILE A 145 2.88 6.26 -8.45
C ILE A 145 2.32 5.71 -9.76
N CYS A 146 2.02 6.58 -10.75
CA CYS A 146 1.62 6.15 -12.08
C CYS A 146 2.74 5.38 -12.79
N GLU A 147 4.00 5.85 -12.69
CA GLU A 147 5.18 5.13 -13.21
C GLU A 147 5.32 3.76 -12.53
N GLY A 148 5.13 3.68 -11.21
CA GLY A 148 5.15 2.42 -10.46
C GLY A 148 4.03 1.46 -10.88
N GLN A 149 2.84 1.97 -11.15
CA GLN A 149 1.72 1.17 -11.68
C GLN A 149 2.03 0.66 -13.10
N GLN A 150 2.66 1.48 -13.95
CA GLN A 150 3.06 1.04 -15.28
C GLN A 150 4.12 -0.07 -15.20
N LEU A 151 5.11 0.06 -14.31
CA LEU A 151 6.11 -1.01 -14.10
C LEU A 151 5.47 -2.32 -13.62
N ASP A 152 4.45 -2.24 -12.77
CA ASP A 152 3.71 -3.44 -12.32
C ASP A 152 2.99 -4.13 -13.48
N LEU A 153 2.35 -3.36 -14.38
CA LEU A 153 1.74 -3.90 -15.60
C LEU A 153 2.80 -4.51 -16.53
N ASP A 154 3.92 -3.82 -16.78
CA ASP A 154 5.00 -4.32 -17.65
C ASP A 154 5.61 -5.62 -17.09
N MET A 155 5.69 -5.75 -15.76
CA MET A 155 6.16 -6.97 -15.11
C MET A 155 5.21 -8.15 -15.29
N GLN A 156 3.89 -7.93 -15.41
CA GLN A 156 2.93 -9.01 -15.64
C GLN A 156 3.23 -9.76 -16.94
N ASP A 157 3.68 -9.05 -17.98
CA ASP A 157 4.07 -9.62 -19.27
C ASP A 157 5.47 -10.26 -19.25
N SER A 158 6.29 -9.95 -18.26
CA SER A 158 7.65 -10.45 -18.13
C SER A 158 7.68 -11.85 -17.51
N ARG A 159 8.48 -12.77 -18.07
CA ARG A 159 8.68 -14.10 -17.45
C ARG A 159 9.65 -14.08 -16.29
N VAL A 160 10.62 -13.20 -16.34
CA VAL A 160 11.70 -13.07 -15.34
C VAL A 160 11.73 -11.64 -14.85
N ILE A 161 11.76 -11.46 -13.54
CA ILE A 161 11.99 -10.19 -12.87
C ILE A 161 13.11 -10.35 -11.85
N SER A 162 13.93 -9.31 -11.68
CA SER A 162 14.92 -9.26 -10.61
C SER A 162 14.31 -8.72 -9.31
N LEU A 163 14.97 -9.00 -8.17
CA LEU A 163 14.61 -8.34 -6.90
C LEU A 163 14.74 -6.82 -6.98
N GLN A 164 15.68 -6.30 -7.78
CA GLN A 164 15.86 -4.86 -7.95
C GLN A 164 14.67 -4.24 -8.71
N ASP A 165 14.18 -4.90 -9.77
CA ASP A 165 12.99 -4.44 -10.51
C ASP A 165 11.78 -4.40 -9.59
N TYR A 166 11.57 -5.47 -8.80
CA TYR A 166 10.50 -5.53 -7.82
C TYR A 166 10.58 -4.38 -6.80
N TYR A 167 11.77 -4.12 -6.21
CA TYR A 167 11.93 -3.01 -5.26
C TYR A 167 11.68 -1.65 -5.92
N THR A 168 12.13 -1.46 -7.16
CA THR A 168 11.89 -0.21 -7.90
C THR A 168 10.39 0.03 -8.10
N MET A 169 9.66 -0.99 -8.53
CA MET A 169 8.21 -0.93 -8.72
C MET A 169 7.50 -0.61 -7.40
N ILE A 170 7.82 -1.32 -6.30
CA ILE A 170 7.18 -1.11 -4.99
C ILE A 170 7.52 0.26 -4.40
N ASP A 171 8.74 0.74 -4.57
CA ASP A 171 9.12 2.07 -4.11
C ASP A 171 8.25 3.13 -4.76
N LEU A 172 8.01 3.02 -6.07
CA LEU A 172 7.17 3.96 -6.81
C LEU A 172 5.68 3.75 -6.54
N LYS A 173 5.16 2.52 -6.71
CA LYS A 173 3.71 2.24 -6.61
C LYS A 173 3.18 2.39 -5.18
N THR A 174 3.92 1.90 -4.19
CA THR A 174 3.43 1.75 -2.81
C THR A 174 4.09 2.72 -1.83
N SER A 175 5.44 2.86 -1.88
CA SER A 175 6.18 3.61 -0.88
C SER A 175 6.06 5.13 -1.04
N GLU A 176 5.99 5.66 -2.26
CA GLU A 176 5.96 7.12 -2.51
C GLU A 176 4.82 7.83 -1.78
N LEU A 177 3.61 7.25 -1.72
CA LEU A 177 2.51 7.87 -0.96
C LEU A 177 2.73 7.82 0.56
N ILE A 178 3.40 6.78 1.07
CA ILE A 178 3.81 6.69 2.48
C ILE A 178 4.87 7.74 2.79
N VAL A 179 5.86 7.88 1.92
CA VAL A 179 6.90 8.92 2.01
C VAL A 179 6.25 10.31 1.99
N PHE A 180 5.35 10.57 1.03
CA PHE A 180 4.60 11.83 0.97
C PHE A 180 3.86 12.10 2.28
N SER A 181 3.14 11.12 2.81
CA SER A 181 2.40 11.28 4.08
C SER A 181 3.30 11.71 5.24
N LEU A 182 4.53 11.19 5.29
CA LEU A 182 5.50 11.52 6.32
C LEU A 182 6.18 12.87 6.10
N ILE A 183 6.48 13.26 4.84
CA ILE A 183 7.24 14.49 4.56
C ILE A 183 6.35 15.73 4.33
N ALA A 184 5.07 15.56 4.01
CA ALA A 184 4.16 16.65 3.68
C ALA A 184 4.06 17.70 4.81
N PRO A 185 3.94 17.34 6.10
CA PRO A 185 3.96 18.30 7.21
C PRO A 185 5.24 19.13 7.24
N TRP A 186 6.41 18.55 6.99
CA TRP A 186 7.70 19.22 6.95
C TRP A 186 7.80 20.21 5.79
N LYS A 187 7.21 19.86 4.64
CA LYS A 187 7.17 20.75 3.47
C LYS A 187 6.28 21.96 3.69
N LEU A 188 5.23 21.83 4.50
CA LEU A 188 4.39 22.97 4.91
C LEU A 188 5.12 23.98 5.81
N LEU A 189 6.09 23.54 6.60
CA LEU A 189 6.85 24.38 7.52
C LEU A 189 8.18 24.90 6.94
N SER A 190 8.49 24.64 5.68
CA SER A 190 9.76 25.01 5.02
C SER A 190 11.02 24.45 5.70
N SER A 191 10.92 23.43 6.53
CA SER A 191 12.11 22.84 7.14
C SER A 191 12.84 21.96 6.12
N GLU A 192 14.07 22.35 5.78
CA GLU A 192 15.03 21.50 5.07
C GLU A 192 15.98 20.94 6.13
N ASP A 193 15.57 19.85 6.75
CA ASP A 193 16.33 19.23 7.82
C ASP A 193 16.91 17.88 7.33
N LYS A 194 18.07 17.51 7.87
CA LYS A 194 18.66 16.17 7.72
C LYS A 194 17.66 15.07 8.15
N THR A 195 16.78 15.39 9.06
CA THR A 195 15.66 14.57 9.54
C THR A 195 14.77 14.11 8.39
N ILE A 196 14.55 14.94 7.36
CA ILE A 196 13.73 14.56 6.19
C ILE A 196 14.31 13.34 5.44
N GLY A 197 15.64 13.25 5.34
CA GLY A 197 16.30 12.10 4.73
C GLY A 197 16.01 10.79 5.48
N ILE A 198 16.09 10.83 6.81
CA ILE A 198 15.77 9.68 7.67
C ILE A 198 14.28 9.31 7.55
N ILE A 199 13.40 10.31 7.55
CA ILE A 199 11.95 10.11 7.42
C ILE A 199 11.58 9.47 6.07
N LYS A 200 12.22 9.89 4.98
CA LYS A 200 12.05 9.26 3.66
C LYS A 200 12.44 7.80 3.69
N ASN A 201 13.61 7.47 4.27
CA ASN A 201 14.06 6.09 4.38
C ASN A 201 13.10 5.22 5.22
N ILE A 202 12.54 5.78 6.30
CA ILE A 202 11.47 5.13 7.07
C ILE A 202 10.27 4.86 6.17
N GLY A 203 9.85 5.82 5.35
CA GLY A 203 8.71 5.68 4.44
C GLY A 203 8.91 4.60 3.39
N TYR A 204 10.09 4.55 2.74
CA TYR A 204 10.44 3.49 1.79
C TYR A 204 10.48 2.11 2.45
N ASN A 205 11.11 2.00 3.61
CA ASN A 205 11.15 0.74 4.34
C ASN A 205 9.74 0.26 4.69
N LEU A 206 8.86 1.16 5.13
CA LEU A 206 7.46 0.81 5.46
C LEU A 206 6.68 0.33 4.23
N GLY A 207 6.84 0.98 3.08
CA GLY A 207 6.18 0.55 1.86
C GLY A 207 6.63 -0.83 1.40
N ARG A 208 7.94 -1.08 1.42
CA ARG A 208 8.52 -2.39 1.12
C ARG A 208 8.06 -3.47 2.10
N LEU A 209 8.06 -3.17 3.41
CA LEU A 209 7.55 -4.08 4.44
C LEU A 209 6.10 -4.45 4.21
N PHE A 210 5.29 -3.44 3.89
CA PHE A 210 3.86 -3.62 3.66
C PHE A 210 3.60 -4.59 2.52
N GLN A 211 4.31 -4.41 1.40
CA GLN A 211 4.12 -5.26 0.23
C GLN A 211 4.68 -6.67 0.46
N MET A 212 5.89 -6.78 1.05
CA MET A 212 6.45 -8.09 1.36
C MET A 212 5.56 -8.90 2.33
N GLN A 213 4.89 -8.23 3.28
CA GLN A 213 3.93 -8.89 4.16
C GLN A 213 2.64 -9.27 3.43
N ASP A 214 2.13 -8.42 2.55
CA ASP A 214 0.93 -8.74 1.75
C ASP A 214 1.19 -9.96 0.85
N ASP A 215 2.32 -9.98 0.12
CA ASP A 215 2.72 -11.10 -0.73
C ASP A 215 2.94 -12.39 0.10
N TYR A 216 3.55 -12.27 1.28
CA TYR A 216 3.74 -13.40 2.19
C TYR A 216 2.41 -13.95 2.70
N LEU A 217 1.50 -13.07 3.11
CA LEU A 217 0.20 -13.46 3.67
C LEU A 217 -0.76 -14.05 2.63
N ASP A 218 -0.61 -13.68 1.35
CA ASP A 218 -1.39 -14.31 0.26
C ASP A 218 -1.10 -15.82 0.19
N LEU A 219 0.16 -16.22 0.43
CA LEU A 219 0.58 -17.61 0.28
C LEU A 219 0.64 -18.40 1.61
N TYR A 220 1.05 -17.75 2.70
CA TYR A 220 1.30 -18.39 3.99
C TYR A 220 0.36 -17.90 5.11
N GLY A 221 -0.56 -16.99 4.80
CA GLY A 221 -1.52 -16.47 5.76
C GLY A 221 -2.63 -17.47 6.13
N ASP A 222 -3.22 -17.29 7.32
CA ASP A 222 -4.37 -18.08 7.75
C ASP A 222 -5.64 -17.59 7.05
N MET A 223 -6.28 -18.45 6.24
CA MET A 223 -7.53 -18.16 5.54
C MET A 223 -8.64 -17.64 6.48
N LYS A 224 -8.70 -18.12 7.71
CA LYS A 224 -9.71 -17.69 8.70
C LYS A 224 -9.51 -16.24 9.13
N LYS A 225 -8.28 -15.75 9.04
CA LYS A 225 -7.92 -14.38 9.43
C LYS A 225 -7.89 -13.42 8.24
N THR A 226 -7.40 -13.86 7.09
CA THR A 226 -7.27 -13.02 5.90
C THR A 226 -8.56 -12.89 5.10
N GLY A 227 -9.43 -13.90 5.17
CA GLY A 227 -10.65 -13.98 4.37
C GLY A 227 -10.41 -14.15 2.86
N LYS A 228 -9.14 -14.36 2.44
CA LYS A 228 -8.73 -14.58 1.04
C LYS A 228 -8.42 -16.04 0.79
N LEU A 229 -8.58 -16.49 -0.46
CA LEU A 229 -8.05 -17.78 -0.91
C LEU A 229 -6.53 -17.73 -0.90
N VAL A 230 -5.89 -18.78 -0.40
CA VAL A 230 -4.43 -18.91 -0.39
C VAL A 230 -3.92 -19.06 -1.82
N GLY A 231 -2.87 -18.30 -2.19
CA GLY A 231 -2.22 -18.37 -3.48
C GLY A 231 -2.94 -17.62 -4.60
N GLY A 232 -3.74 -16.62 -4.27
CA GLY A 232 -4.41 -15.76 -5.25
C GLY A 232 -3.41 -15.13 -6.23
N ASP A 233 -2.27 -14.67 -5.73
CA ASP A 233 -1.20 -14.08 -6.56
C ASP A 233 -0.59 -15.10 -7.54
N ILE A 234 -0.46 -16.36 -7.15
CA ILE A 234 -0.01 -17.44 -8.07
C ILE A 234 -1.06 -17.72 -9.13
N MET A 235 -2.35 -17.70 -8.76
CA MET A 235 -3.47 -17.88 -9.71
C MET A 235 -3.46 -16.79 -10.78
N GLU A 236 -3.20 -15.55 -10.37
CA GLU A 236 -3.15 -14.37 -11.24
C GLU A 236 -1.79 -14.17 -11.91
N GLN A 237 -0.83 -15.06 -11.66
CA GLN A 237 0.55 -15.00 -12.17
C GLN A 237 1.28 -13.69 -11.81
N LYS A 238 0.93 -13.08 -10.66
CA LYS A 238 1.54 -11.84 -10.18
C LYS A 238 3.01 -12.04 -9.86
N LYS A 239 3.82 -11.06 -10.24
CA LYS A 239 5.26 -11.03 -9.98
C LYS A 239 5.56 -10.50 -8.59
N THR A 240 5.28 -11.35 -7.58
CA THR A 240 5.44 -11.02 -6.16
C THR A 240 6.90 -11.02 -5.71
N PHE A 241 7.13 -10.52 -4.48
CA PHE A 241 8.43 -10.62 -3.82
C PHE A 241 8.92 -12.07 -3.72
N LEU A 242 8.00 -13.00 -3.45
CA LEU A 242 8.33 -14.42 -3.33
C LEU A 242 8.83 -14.99 -4.65
N TYR A 243 8.18 -14.62 -5.76
CA TYR A 243 8.58 -15.05 -7.10
C TYR A 243 9.96 -14.49 -7.47
N ALA A 244 10.19 -13.18 -7.32
CA ALA A 244 11.47 -12.56 -7.59
C ALA A 244 12.60 -13.15 -6.72
N LEU A 245 12.33 -13.39 -5.43
CA LEU A 245 13.28 -14.01 -4.51
C LEU A 245 13.57 -15.45 -4.88
N ALA A 246 12.57 -16.20 -5.33
CA ALA A 246 12.76 -17.58 -5.77
C ALA A 246 13.69 -17.63 -6.99
N LEU A 247 13.47 -16.78 -7.98
CA LEU A 247 14.36 -16.68 -9.15
C LEU A 247 15.79 -16.28 -8.78
N ASP A 248 15.96 -15.34 -7.83
CA ASP A 248 17.29 -14.89 -7.38
C ASP A 248 18.10 -16.00 -6.69
N ARG A 249 17.43 -16.96 -6.04
CA ARG A 249 18.08 -18.00 -5.23
C ARG A 249 18.20 -19.35 -5.90
N ALA A 250 17.36 -19.64 -6.89
CA ALA A 250 17.27 -20.94 -7.51
C ALA A 250 18.44 -21.22 -8.46
N SER A 251 18.82 -22.49 -8.62
CA SER A 251 19.65 -22.94 -9.74
C SER A 251 18.89 -22.78 -11.07
N MET A 252 19.60 -22.75 -12.20
CA MET A 252 18.99 -22.59 -13.52
C MET A 252 17.86 -23.59 -13.76
N ASP A 253 18.06 -24.85 -13.42
CA ASP A 253 17.05 -25.91 -13.62
C ASP A 253 15.77 -25.62 -12.81
N ILE A 254 15.89 -25.15 -11.58
CA ILE A 254 14.73 -24.79 -10.74
C ILE A 254 14.08 -23.49 -11.24
N GLN A 255 14.87 -22.53 -11.73
CA GLN A 255 14.35 -21.32 -12.34
C GLN A 255 13.48 -21.65 -13.56
N ASP A 256 13.97 -22.47 -14.47
CA ASP A 256 13.28 -22.89 -15.68
C ASP A 256 11.97 -23.62 -15.34
N GLU A 257 12.01 -24.54 -14.37
CA GLU A 257 10.83 -25.25 -13.90
C GLU A 257 9.83 -24.30 -13.25
N LEU A 258 10.26 -23.38 -12.40
CA LEU A 258 9.40 -22.39 -11.75
C LEU A 258 8.73 -21.48 -12.79
N ILE A 259 9.51 -20.96 -13.74
CA ILE A 259 9.00 -20.11 -14.83
C ILE A 259 7.96 -20.86 -15.64
N TYR A 260 8.23 -22.12 -16.00
CA TYR A 260 7.31 -22.94 -16.76
C TYR A 260 5.99 -23.15 -16.00
N ILE A 261 6.04 -23.60 -14.73
CA ILE A 261 4.85 -23.85 -13.91
C ILE A 261 4.08 -22.55 -13.66
N TYR A 262 4.79 -21.47 -13.36
CA TYR A 262 4.16 -20.19 -13.00
C TYR A 262 3.36 -19.59 -14.16
N HIS A 263 3.86 -19.73 -15.39
CA HIS A 263 3.22 -19.21 -16.59
C HIS A 263 2.30 -20.22 -17.30
N ASP A 264 2.20 -21.46 -16.80
CA ASP A 264 1.25 -22.42 -17.32
C ASP A 264 -0.19 -21.90 -17.12
N PRO A 265 -0.97 -21.68 -18.20
CA PRO A 265 -2.28 -21.09 -18.08
C PRO A 265 -3.24 -22.02 -17.34
N LEU A 266 -4.04 -21.46 -16.46
CA LEU A 266 -5.12 -22.19 -15.82
C LEU A 266 -6.35 -22.26 -16.74
N PRO A 267 -7.13 -23.35 -16.70
CA PRO A 267 -8.43 -23.41 -17.36
C PRO A 267 -9.35 -22.27 -16.92
N ASP A 268 -10.42 -22.00 -17.67
CA ASP A 268 -11.42 -21.00 -17.30
C ASP A 268 -11.91 -21.22 -15.84
N LYS A 269 -12.07 -20.13 -15.09
CA LYS A 269 -12.52 -20.15 -13.69
C LYS A 269 -13.87 -20.87 -13.50
N GLN A 270 -14.69 -20.93 -14.54
CA GLN A 270 -15.99 -21.65 -14.54
C GLN A 270 -15.87 -23.13 -14.87
N SER A 271 -14.69 -23.62 -15.25
CA SER A 271 -14.44 -25.03 -15.57
C SER A 271 -14.39 -25.88 -14.30
N GLU A 272 -15.03 -27.08 -14.33
CA GLU A 272 -14.98 -28.05 -13.23
C GLU A 272 -13.55 -28.50 -12.87
N VAL A 273 -12.62 -28.42 -13.83
CA VAL A 273 -11.21 -28.82 -13.62
C VAL A 273 -10.33 -27.69 -13.10
N HIS A 274 -10.81 -26.44 -13.08
CA HIS A 274 -10.03 -25.27 -12.67
C HIS A 274 -9.42 -25.45 -11.28
N SER A 275 -10.23 -25.79 -10.28
CA SER A 275 -9.79 -25.96 -8.90
C SER A 275 -8.70 -27.01 -8.73
N ASN A 276 -8.81 -28.14 -9.46
CA ASN A 276 -7.81 -29.22 -9.41
C ASN A 276 -6.49 -28.77 -10.07
N CYS A 277 -6.56 -28.10 -11.23
CA CYS A 277 -5.38 -27.55 -11.91
C CYS A 277 -4.68 -26.50 -11.06
N PHE A 278 -5.43 -25.59 -10.44
CA PHE A 278 -4.90 -24.59 -9.55
C PHE A 278 -4.21 -25.21 -8.32
N ASN A 279 -4.85 -26.15 -7.63
CA ASN A 279 -4.27 -26.83 -6.47
C ASN A 279 -2.98 -27.57 -6.82
N ASN A 280 -2.92 -28.19 -7.99
CA ASN A 280 -1.71 -28.84 -8.48
C ASN A 280 -0.59 -27.82 -8.77
N LYS A 281 -0.91 -26.71 -9.46
CA LYS A 281 0.02 -25.61 -9.71
C LYS A 281 0.55 -25.03 -8.40
N LEU A 282 -0.35 -24.69 -7.47
CA LEU A 282 0.01 -24.15 -6.15
C LEU A 282 0.93 -25.10 -5.38
N SER A 283 0.61 -26.40 -5.34
CA SER A 283 1.42 -27.41 -4.66
C SER A 283 2.82 -27.52 -5.24
N LYS A 284 2.97 -27.47 -6.57
CA LYS A 284 4.27 -27.50 -7.24
C LYS A 284 5.10 -26.27 -6.93
N VAL A 285 4.50 -25.05 -7.03
CA VAL A 285 5.19 -23.80 -6.70
C VAL A 285 5.64 -23.80 -5.24
N LEU A 286 4.78 -24.21 -4.30
CA LEU A 286 5.13 -24.33 -2.88
C LEU A 286 6.29 -25.29 -2.66
N SER A 287 6.31 -26.46 -3.33
CA SER A 287 7.40 -27.43 -3.24
C SER A 287 8.74 -26.84 -3.69
N LEU A 288 8.75 -26.07 -4.78
CA LEU A 288 9.94 -25.37 -5.26
C LEU A 288 10.38 -24.28 -4.27
N TYR A 289 9.44 -23.49 -3.75
CA TYR A 289 9.74 -22.44 -2.76
C TYR A 289 10.32 -23.04 -1.47
N ASP A 290 9.79 -24.17 -1.02
CA ASP A 290 10.31 -24.87 0.17
C ASP A 290 11.72 -25.42 -0.08
N ALA A 291 11.99 -26.01 -1.25
CA ALA A 291 13.28 -26.53 -1.62
C ALA A 291 14.42 -25.48 -1.60
N ILE A 292 14.10 -24.24 -1.94
CA ILE A 292 15.06 -23.11 -1.96
C ILE A 292 14.95 -22.18 -0.74
N GLY A 293 14.07 -22.50 0.21
CA GLY A 293 13.93 -21.78 1.48
C GLY A 293 13.37 -20.36 1.33
N VAL A 294 12.40 -20.16 0.42
CA VAL A 294 11.78 -18.83 0.19
C VAL A 294 11.12 -18.34 1.46
N LYS A 295 10.28 -19.15 2.10
CA LYS A 295 9.53 -18.77 3.30
C LYS A 295 10.41 -18.17 4.39
N SER A 296 11.40 -18.93 4.86
CA SER A 296 12.31 -18.50 5.92
C SER A 296 13.13 -17.26 5.53
N THR A 297 13.48 -17.14 4.26
CA THR A 297 14.23 -15.98 3.75
C THR A 297 13.36 -14.72 3.75
N VAL A 298 12.09 -14.80 3.35
CA VAL A 298 11.15 -13.68 3.40
C VAL A 298 10.92 -13.24 4.85
N GLU A 299 10.64 -14.16 5.76
CA GLU A 299 10.48 -13.88 7.20
C GLU A 299 11.71 -13.16 7.79
N PHE A 300 12.91 -13.63 7.46
CA PHE A 300 14.16 -12.99 7.87
C PHE A 300 14.29 -11.57 7.29
N LYS A 301 14.00 -11.38 6.00
CA LYS A 301 14.08 -10.06 5.35
C LYS A 301 13.06 -9.08 5.94
N ILE A 302 11.82 -9.50 6.20
CA ILE A 302 10.78 -8.68 6.86
C ILE A 302 11.27 -8.26 8.25
N THR A 303 11.76 -9.20 9.06
CA THR A 303 12.28 -8.93 10.41
C THR A 303 13.45 -7.95 10.38
N LYS A 304 14.42 -8.18 9.48
CA LYS A 304 15.60 -7.32 9.33
C LYS A 304 15.23 -5.90 8.89
N LEU A 305 14.32 -5.77 7.92
CA LEU A 305 13.87 -4.47 7.44
C LEU A 305 13.05 -3.74 8.52
N GLY A 306 12.23 -4.47 9.28
CA GLY A 306 11.53 -3.94 10.44
C GLY A 306 12.47 -3.38 11.50
N GLN A 307 13.50 -4.13 11.88
CA GLN A 307 14.51 -3.68 12.84
C GLN A 307 15.26 -2.44 12.33
N SER A 308 15.70 -2.47 11.06
CA SER A 308 16.34 -1.30 10.43
C SER A 308 15.46 -0.05 10.48
N THR A 309 14.15 -0.21 10.30
CA THR A 309 13.20 0.90 10.40
C THR A 309 13.11 1.46 11.82
N LEU A 310 13.07 0.59 12.84
CA LEU A 310 13.10 1.00 14.25
C LEU A 310 14.41 1.69 14.64
N ASP A 311 15.54 1.27 14.06
CA ASP A 311 16.84 1.89 14.26
C ASP A 311 16.89 3.30 13.64
N LEU A 312 16.33 3.50 12.44
CA LEU A 312 16.18 4.83 11.83
C LEU A 312 15.33 5.76 12.70
N ILE A 313 14.23 5.29 13.28
CA ILE A 313 13.42 6.08 14.21
C ILE A 313 14.24 6.53 15.42
N SER A 314 15.14 5.68 15.91
CA SER A 314 16.00 6.01 17.04
C SER A 314 16.94 7.18 16.75
N GLN A 315 17.34 7.37 15.49
CA GLN A 315 18.22 8.44 15.01
C GLN A 315 17.50 9.79 14.80
N LEU A 316 16.17 9.80 14.74
CA LEU A 316 15.42 11.05 14.58
C LEU A 316 15.66 11.97 15.76
N ASP A 317 15.91 13.25 15.50
CA ASP A 317 15.98 14.29 16.53
C ASP A 317 14.59 14.93 16.70
N ILE A 318 13.72 14.25 17.42
CA ILE A 318 12.34 14.65 17.69
C ILE A 318 11.97 14.35 19.15
N ASN A 319 10.86 14.92 19.61
CA ASN A 319 10.33 14.68 20.95
C ASN A 319 10.21 13.16 21.26
N ILE A 320 10.67 12.75 22.44
CA ILE A 320 10.72 11.34 22.87
C ILE A 320 9.35 10.68 22.88
N THR A 321 8.29 11.41 23.21
CA THR A 321 6.90 10.89 23.21
C THR A 321 6.46 10.57 21.80
N THR A 322 6.72 11.46 20.84
CA THR A 322 6.37 11.24 19.42
C THR A 322 7.19 10.10 18.82
N LYS A 323 8.47 9.99 19.20
CA LYS A 323 9.33 8.85 18.81
C LYS A 323 8.76 7.51 19.30
N LYS A 324 8.25 7.47 20.54
CA LYS A 324 7.58 6.28 21.09
C LYS A 324 6.31 5.93 20.33
N ILE A 325 5.47 6.93 20.02
CA ILE A 325 4.22 6.73 19.27
C ILE A 325 4.53 6.17 17.87
N LEU A 326 5.53 6.72 17.17
CA LEU A 326 5.92 6.22 15.85
C LEU A 326 6.43 4.77 15.93
N LYS A 327 7.28 4.45 16.90
CA LYS A 327 7.76 3.07 17.13
C LYS A 327 6.60 2.12 17.40
N GLU A 328 5.68 2.51 18.27
CA GLU A 328 4.51 1.71 18.61
C GLU A 328 3.64 1.45 17.39
N PHE A 329 3.33 2.48 16.60
CA PHE A 329 2.53 2.35 15.39
C PHE A 329 3.19 1.43 14.35
N ILE A 330 4.51 1.59 14.14
CA ILE A 330 5.26 0.72 13.21
C ILE A 330 5.31 -0.72 13.74
N THR A 331 5.52 -0.91 15.03
CA THR A 331 5.50 -2.25 15.63
C THR A 331 4.13 -2.92 15.46
N MET A 332 3.05 -2.16 15.56
CA MET A 332 1.70 -2.65 15.29
C MET A 332 1.51 -3.06 13.82
N ILE A 333 2.14 -2.35 12.88
CA ILE A 333 2.15 -2.73 11.46
C ILE A 333 2.97 -4.00 11.23
N LEU A 334 4.13 -4.13 11.87
CA LEU A 334 5.03 -5.28 11.73
C LEU A 334 4.41 -6.57 12.27
N HIS A 335 3.64 -6.50 13.34
CA HIS A 335 2.97 -7.65 13.97
C HIS A 335 1.58 -7.95 13.38
N ARG A 336 1.31 -7.52 12.16
CA ARG A 336 0.16 -7.97 11.40
C ARG A 336 0.33 -9.47 11.12
N ASP A 337 -0.26 -10.28 11.97
CA ASP A 337 -0.48 -11.73 11.82
C ASP A 337 0.50 -12.46 10.86
N LEU A 338 1.81 -12.37 11.20
CA LEU A 338 2.81 -13.31 10.70
C LEU A 338 2.67 -14.63 11.44
#